data_3ba82fc0dde3faae969f79aa4bf0f246
#
_entry.id   3ba82fc0dde3faae969f79aa4bf0f246
#
_cell.length_a   1.000
_cell.length_b   1.000
_cell.length_c   1.000
_cell.angle_alpha   90.00
_cell.angle_beta   90.00
_cell.angle_gamma   90.00
#
_symmetry.space_group_name_H-M   'P 1'
#
loop_
_entity.id
_entity.type
_entity.pdbx_description
1 polymer ?
#
loop_
_entity_poly.entity_id
_entity_poly.type
_entity_poly.pdbx_seq_one_letter_code
_entity_poly.pdbx_strand_id
1 'polypeptide(L)'
;MRPGDGIIHSWMNRMLLPDTVGTGGDSHTRFPIGISFPAGSGLVAFAATLGVMPLDMPESVLVKFKGEMQPGITLRDLVNAIPYAALQKGLLTIDKDGKKNVFSGRCLEIEGLPDMKVEQAFELSDASAERSASGCTVKLNKEPIIELSLIHI
;
A
#
# COMPACT_ATOMS: atom_id res chain seq x y z
N MET A 1 11.94 -6.70 -16.82
CA MET A 1 12.94 -6.39 -15.78
C MET A 1 14.25 -7.07 -16.18
N ARG A 2 15.35 -6.35 -16.13
CA ARG A 2 16.70 -6.85 -16.51
C ARG A 2 17.52 -7.07 -15.24
N PRO A 3 18.57 -7.91 -15.28
CA PRO A 3 19.53 -7.96 -14.18
C PRO A 3 20.07 -6.55 -13.89
N GLY A 4 20.00 -6.13 -12.63
CA GLY A 4 20.41 -4.79 -12.20
C GLY A 4 19.29 -3.74 -12.09
N ASP A 5 18.09 -4.03 -12.55
CA ASP A 5 16.94 -3.10 -12.43
C ASP A 5 16.43 -2.95 -10.97
N GLY A 6 16.98 -3.69 -10.04
CA GLY A 6 16.59 -3.70 -8.63
C GLY A 6 15.58 -4.79 -8.28
N ILE A 7 14.89 -4.62 -7.17
CA ILE A 7 13.83 -5.53 -6.75
C ILE A 7 12.54 -5.26 -7.52
N ILE A 8 11.75 -6.30 -7.72
CA ILE A 8 10.53 -6.24 -8.53
C ILE A 8 9.54 -5.18 -8.03
N HIS A 9 9.35 -5.04 -6.73
CA HIS A 9 8.39 -4.10 -6.16
C HIS A 9 8.78 -2.64 -6.44
N SER A 10 10.05 -2.27 -6.25
CA SER A 10 10.52 -0.92 -6.56
C SER A 10 10.40 -0.62 -8.06
N TRP A 11 10.63 -1.63 -8.91
CA TRP A 11 10.48 -1.49 -10.35
C TRP A 11 9.00 -1.35 -10.75
N MET A 12 8.11 -2.20 -10.20
CA MET A 12 6.67 -2.18 -10.48
C MET A 12 6.00 -0.92 -9.95
N ASN A 13 6.45 -0.37 -8.82
CA ASN A 13 5.92 0.89 -8.28
C ASN A 13 6.00 2.05 -9.27
N ARG A 14 6.94 2.00 -10.21
CA ARG A 14 7.12 3.01 -11.25
C ARG A 14 6.23 2.77 -12.47
N MET A 15 5.60 1.62 -12.58
CA MET A 15 4.79 1.22 -13.73
C MET A 15 3.29 1.37 -13.50
N LEU A 16 2.87 1.49 -12.24
CA LEU A 16 1.46 1.60 -11.90
C LEU A 16 1.00 3.06 -11.99
N LEU A 17 -0.15 3.23 -12.61
CA LEU A 17 -0.79 4.52 -12.83
C LEU A 17 -2.11 4.60 -12.06
N PRO A 18 -2.64 5.81 -11.83
CA PRO A 18 -4.02 5.98 -11.40
C PRO A 18 -4.99 5.17 -12.28
N ASP A 19 -6.11 4.74 -11.71
CA ASP A 19 -7.16 3.98 -12.39
C ASP A 19 -6.72 2.59 -12.92
N THR A 20 -5.62 2.06 -12.39
CA THR A 20 -5.18 0.69 -12.68
C THR A 20 -5.46 -0.26 -11.53
N VAL A 21 -5.68 -1.51 -11.85
CA VAL A 21 -5.80 -2.61 -10.89
C VAL A 21 -4.68 -3.60 -11.16
N GLY A 22 -3.89 -3.90 -10.14
CA GLY A 22 -2.77 -4.82 -10.22
C GLY A 22 -2.89 -5.97 -9.22
N THR A 23 -2.36 -7.12 -9.58
CA THR A 23 -2.24 -8.26 -8.68
C THR A 23 -0.92 -8.98 -8.88
N GLY A 24 -0.45 -9.65 -7.86
CA GLY A 24 0.77 -10.46 -7.90
C GLY A 24 0.79 -11.52 -6.82
N GLY A 25 1.68 -12.50 -6.96
CA GLY A 25 1.80 -13.63 -6.03
C GLY A 25 2.58 -13.33 -4.75
N ASP A 26 3.06 -12.12 -4.57
CA ASP A 26 3.84 -11.70 -3.40
C ASP A 26 2.98 -10.86 -2.45
N SER A 27 3.15 -11.07 -1.13
CA SER A 27 2.40 -10.37 -0.08
C SER A 27 2.60 -8.85 -0.09
N HIS A 28 3.70 -8.35 -0.65
CA HIS A 28 4.04 -6.94 -0.80
C HIS A 28 3.54 -6.32 -2.12
N THR A 29 2.67 -6.99 -2.86
CA THR A 29 1.96 -6.43 -4.01
C THR A 29 0.92 -5.41 -3.52
N ARG A 30 1.42 -4.26 -3.03
CA ARG A 30 0.64 -3.17 -2.44
C ARG A 30 1.29 -1.85 -2.81
N PHE A 31 0.84 -1.25 -3.89
CA PHE A 31 1.42 -0.01 -4.41
C PHE A 31 0.53 1.19 -4.05
N PRO A 32 1.09 2.37 -3.85
CA PRO A 32 0.35 3.53 -3.35
C PRO A 32 -0.64 4.12 -4.36
N ILE A 33 -0.38 3.92 -5.66
CA ILE A 33 -1.18 4.46 -6.76
C ILE A 33 -2.00 3.33 -7.38
N GLY A 34 -3.24 3.62 -7.76
CA GLY A 34 -4.18 2.61 -8.22
C GLY A 34 -4.65 1.69 -7.11
N ILE A 35 -5.14 0.52 -7.46
CA ILE A 35 -5.50 -0.54 -6.53
C ILE A 35 -4.62 -1.75 -6.82
N SER A 36 -3.92 -2.24 -5.82
CA SER A 36 -3.12 -3.45 -5.94
C SER A 36 -3.24 -4.33 -4.70
N PHE A 37 -3.22 -5.63 -4.92
CA PHE A 37 -3.41 -6.61 -3.86
C PHE A 37 -2.72 -7.93 -4.19
N PRO A 38 -2.22 -8.64 -3.17
CA PRO A 38 -1.67 -9.97 -3.34
C PRO A 38 -2.76 -10.99 -3.62
N ALA A 39 -2.44 -11.98 -4.43
CA ALA A 39 -3.30 -13.14 -4.67
C ALA A 39 -2.46 -14.42 -4.74
N GLY A 40 -3.06 -15.56 -4.48
CA GLY A 40 -2.39 -16.84 -4.65
C GLY A 40 -1.95 -17.05 -6.11
N SER A 41 -0.83 -17.74 -6.31
CA SER A 41 -0.23 -17.95 -7.63
C SER A 41 -1.21 -18.58 -8.64
N GLY A 42 -2.07 -19.49 -8.20
CA GLY A 42 -3.13 -20.07 -9.06
C GLY A 42 -4.14 -19.04 -9.54
N LEU A 43 -4.56 -18.12 -8.67
CA LEU A 43 -5.49 -17.04 -9.02
C LEU A 43 -4.84 -16.00 -9.94
N VAL A 44 -3.56 -15.70 -9.72
CA VAL A 44 -2.79 -14.82 -10.62
C VAL A 44 -2.64 -15.46 -12.02
N ALA A 45 -2.35 -16.75 -12.08
CA ALA A 45 -2.28 -17.49 -13.35
C ALA A 45 -3.64 -17.54 -14.07
N PHE A 46 -4.72 -17.73 -13.32
CA PHE A 46 -6.09 -17.66 -13.85
C PHE A 46 -6.38 -16.29 -14.47
N ALA A 47 -6.06 -15.21 -13.73
CA ALA A 47 -6.23 -13.84 -14.23
C ALA A 47 -5.39 -13.57 -15.49
N ALA A 48 -4.15 -14.03 -15.51
CA ALA A 48 -3.26 -13.87 -16.67
C ALA A 48 -3.77 -14.62 -17.91
N THR A 49 -4.42 -15.76 -17.70
CA THR A 49 -4.92 -16.59 -18.80
C THR A 49 -6.26 -16.11 -19.37
N LEU A 50 -7.16 -15.70 -18.50
CA LEU A 50 -8.54 -15.35 -18.86
C LEU A 50 -8.79 -13.84 -18.97
N GLY A 51 -7.87 -13.01 -18.50
CA GLY A 51 -8.02 -11.55 -18.47
C GLY A 51 -9.02 -11.05 -17.42
N VAL A 52 -9.51 -11.93 -16.55
CA VAL A 52 -10.46 -11.59 -15.48
C VAL A 52 -10.08 -12.32 -14.19
N MET A 53 -10.43 -11.73 -13.04
CA MET A 53 -10.22 -12.34 -11.74
C MET A 53 -11.42 -12.07 -10.83
N PRO A 54 -12.00 -13.11 -10.18
CA PRO A 54 -13.01 -12.89 -9.16
C PRO A 54 -12.37 -12.22 -7.94
N LEU A 55 -13.04 -11.22 -7.40
CA LEU A 55 -12.59 -10.47 -6.24
C LEU A 55 -13.78 -10.05 -5.39
N ASP A 56 -13.74 -10.37 -4.11
CA ASP A 56 -14.63 -9.78 -3.12
C ASP A 56 -14.06 -8.41 -2.71
N MET A 57 -14.84 -7.34 -2.91
CA MET A 57 -14.41 -5.99 -2.60
C MET A 57 -14.21 -5.83 -1.09
N PRO A 58 -13.00 -5.55 -0.58
CA PRO A 58 -12.76 -5.38 0.83
C PRO A 58 -13.37 -4.06 1.35
N GLU A 59 -13.73 -4.05 2.63
CA GLU A 59 -14.01 -2.80 3.33
C GLU A 59 -12.74 -1.94 3.40
N SER A 60 -12.90 -0.63 3.54
CA SER A 60 -11.79 0.30 3.70
C SER A 60 -11.62 0.78 5.13
N VAL A 61 -10.37 1.10 5.49
CA VAL A 61 -10.00 1.80 6.72
C VAL A 61 -9.28 3.08 6.33
N LEU A 62 -9.86 4.22 6.67
CA LEU A 62 -9.24 5.52 6.46
C LEU A 62 -8.20 5.79 7.54
N VAL A 63 -6.96 6.03 7.09
CA VAL A 63 -5.85 6.52 7.90
C VAL A 63 -5.58 7.97 7.51
N LYS A 64 -5.86 8.90 8.41
CA LYS A 64 -5.70 10.33 8.13
C LYS A 64 -4.63 10.95 9.00
N PHE A 65 -3.54 11.35 8.37
CA PHE A 65 -2.53 12.20 9.01
C PHE A 65 -3.03 13.65 9.07
N LYS A 66 -2.72 14.34 10.16
CA LYS A 66 -3.10 15.74 10.40
C LYS A 66 -1.90 16.53 10.90
N GLY A 67 -1.77 17.75 10.41
CA GLY A 67 -0.63 18.62 10.73
C GLY A 67 0.57 18.35 9.82
N GLU A 68 1.71 18.85 10.23
CA GLU A 68 2.96 18.76 9.48
C GLU A 68 3.95 17.81 10.16
N MET A 69 4.79 17.18 9.36
CA MET A 69 5.84 16.30 9.85
C MET A 69 6.88 17.14 10.62
N GLN A 70 7.09 16.79 11.87
CA GLN A 70 8.02 17.52 12.74
C GLN A 70 9.49 17.20 12.36
N PRO A 71 10.43 18.15 12.59
CA PRO A 71 11.85 17.89 12.40
C PRO A 71 12.30 16.65 13.17
N GLY A 72 13.07 15.79 12.52
CA GLY A 72 13.57 14.53 13.09
C GLY A 72 12.64 13.34 12.96
N ILE A 73 11.39 13.54 12.53
CA ILE A 73 10.48 12.43 12.20
C ILE A 73 10.82 11.91 10.79
N THR A 74 10.96 10.61 10.71
CA THR A 74 11.25 9.90 9.46
C THR A 74 9.99 9.24 8.88
N LEU A 75 10.07 8.81 7.65
CA LEU A 75 9.00 8.03 7.03
C LEU A 75 8.69 6.73 7.79
N ARG A 76 9.73 6.09 8.34
CA ARG A 76 9.58 4.88 9.17
C ARG A 76 8.77 5.15 10.44
N ASP A 77 8.88 6.32 11.01
CA ASP A 77 8.06 6.71 12.17
C ASP A 77 6.58 6.83 11.78
N LEU A 78 6.28 7.37 10.59
CA LEU A 78 4.90 7.41 10.06
C LEU A 78 4.35 5.99 9.82
N VAL A 79 5.16 5.10 9.27
CA VAL A 79 4.79 3.69 9.09
C VAL A 79 4.39 3.07 10.43
N ASN A 80 5.18 3.30 11.49
CA ASN A 80 4.93 2.73 12.81
C ASN A 80 3.82 3.46 13.59
N ALA A 81 3.57 4.73 13.29
CA ALA A 81 2.49 5.51 13.92
C ALA A 81 1.09 4.93 13.63
N ILE A 82 0.90 4.32 12.46
CA ILE A 82 -0.40 3.74 12.08
C ILE A 82 -0.83 2.60 13.03
N PRO A 83 -0.06 1.52 13.21
CA PRO A 83 -0.43 0.46 14.16
C PRO A 83 -0.40 0.95 15.60
N TYR A 84 0.50 1.87 15.97
CA TYR A 84 0.54 2.44 17.30
C TYR A 84 -0.76 3.20 17.63
N ALA A 85 -1.25 4.03 16.73
CA ALA A 85 -2.52 4.73 16.91
C ALA A 85 -3.72 3.75 17.01
N ALA A 86 -3.69 2.65 16.26
CA ALA A 86 -4.71 1.61 16.35
C ALA A 86 -4.68 0.89 17.71
N LEU A 87 -3.48 0.61 18.25
CA LEU A 87 -3.31 0.05 19.60
C LEU A 87 -3.87 1.00 20.66
N GLN A 88 -3.53 2.28 20.60
CA GLN A 88 -4.02 3.29 21.53
C GLN A 88 -5.56 3.41 21.55
N LYS A 89 -6.19 3.15 20.40
CA LYS A 89 -7.66 3.16 20.25
C LYS A 89 -8.33 1.82 20.55
N GLY A 90 -7.60 0.79 20.93
CA GLY A 90 -8.14 -0.56 21.15
C GLY A 90 -8.66 -1.25 19.86
N LEU A 91 -8.22 -0.80 18.68
CA LEU A 91 -8.57 -1.35 17.38
C LEU A 91 -7.60 -2.44 16.91
N LEU A 92 -6.45 -2.51 17.57
CA LEU A 92 -5.43 -3.53 17.38
C LEU A 92 -5.02 -4.05 18.76
N THR A 93 -4.82 -5.35 18.90
CA THR A 93 -4.34 -5.97 20.15
C THR A 93 -3.11 -6.82 19.87
N ILE A 94 -2.20 -6.90 20.86
CA ILE A 94 -1.02 -7.74 20.81
C ILE A 94 -1.33 -9.12 21.38
N ASP A 95 -2.27 -9.21 22.32
CA ASP A 95 -2.64 -10.43 23.00
C ASP A 95 -3.26 -11.47 22.07
N LYS A 96 -3.01 -12.75 22.35
CA LYS A 96 -3.53 -13.86 21.55
C LYS A 96 -5.02 -14.09 21.79
N ASP A 97 -5.50 -13.84 23.01
CA ASP A 97 -6.91 -13.99 23.37
C ASP A 97 -7.69 -12.70 23.05
N GLY A 98 -8.80 -12.84 22.32
CA GLY A 98 -9.62 -11.70 21.91
C GLY A 98 -8.95 -10.81 20.84
N LYS A 99 -8.10 -11.38 20.01
CA LYS A 99 -7.31 -10.69 18.98
C LYS A 99 -8.17 -9.79 18.09
N LYS A 100 -7.89 -8.50 18.14
CA LYS A 100 -8.47 -7.50 17.23
C LYS A 100 -7.41 -7.01 16.25
N ASN A 101 -7.79 -6.87 15.01
CA ASN A 101 -6.97 -6.23 13.99
C ASN A 101 -7.89 -5.53 12.98
N VAL A 102 -8.03 -4.22 13.13
CA VAL A 102 -8.88 -3.40 12.26
C VAL A 102 -8.43 -3.42 10.80
N PHE A 103 -7.17 -3.72 10.55
CA PHE A 103 -6.60 -3.73 9.20
C PHE A 103 -6.83 -5.06 8.46
N SER A 104 -7.07 -6.14 9.21
CA SER A 104 -7.15 -7.48 8.63
C SER A 104 -8.24 -7.59 7.59
N GLY A 105 -7.88 -7.98 6.38
CA GLY A 105 -8.79 -8.15 5.25
C GLY A 105 -9.36 -6.85 4.68
N ARG A 106 -8.89 -5.68 5.12
CA ARG A 106 -9.35 -4.36 4.67
C ARG A 106 -8.32 -3.64 3.82
N CYS A 107 -8.79 -2.76 2.95
CA CYS A 107 -7.92 -1.84 2.22
C CYS A 107 -7.63 -0.61 3.08
N LEU A 108 -6.36 -0.21 3.20
CA LEU A 108 -6.00 1.04 3.83
C LEU A 108 -6.05 2.18 2.80
N GLU A 109 -6.72 3.25 3.15
CA GLU A 109 -6.72 4.50 2.40
C GLU A 109 -6.03 5.57 3.23
N ILE A 110 -4.83 6.00 2.80
CA ILE A 110 -4.00 6.95 3.54
C ILE A 110 -4.16 8.35 2.95
N GLU A 111 -4.50 9.31 3.80
CA GLU A 111 -4.63 10.73 3.46
C GLU A 111 -3.79 11.63 4.38
N GLY A 112 -3.52 12.85 3.92
CA GLY A 112 -2.88 13.91 4.70
C GLY A 112 -1.39 14.07 4.44
N LEU A 113 -0.86 13.42 3.40
CA LEU A 113 0.54 13.49 2.96
C LEU A 113 0.60 13.78 1.44
N PRO A 114 -0.06 14.85 0.95
CA PRO A 114 -0.35 15.02 -0.47
C PRO A 114 0.91 15.21 -1.35
N ASP A 115 1.98 15.77 -0.79
CA ASP A 115 3.21 16.10 -1.52
C ASP A 115 4.33 15.06 -1.33
N MET A 116 3.98 13.91 -0.74
CA MET A 116 4.92 12.81 -0.58
C MET A 116 5.32 12.24 -1.94
N LYS A 117 6.60 11.95 -2.14
CA LYS A 117 7.07 11.26 -3.35
C LYS A 117 6.47 9.86 -3.43
N VAL A 118 6.21 9.38 -4.66
CA VAL A 118 5.59 8.07 -4.86
C VAL A 118 6.45 6.94 -4.29
N GLU A 119 7.77 7.04 -4.34
CA GLU A 119 8.67 6.07 -3.73
C GLU A 119 8.55 6.04 -2.19
N GLN A 120 8.32 7.20 -1.57
CA GLN A 120 8.08 7.29 -0.13
C GLN A 120 6.69 6.75 0.23
N ALA A 121 5.68 7.07 -0.58
CA ALA A 121 4.33 6.54 -0.42
C ALA A 121 4.30 5.01 -0.56
N PHE A 122 5.18 4.44 -1.40
CA PHE A 122 5.33 3.00 -1.52
C PHE A 122 5.76 2.36 -0.19
N GLU A 123 6.64 2.96 0.58
CA GLU A 123 7.02 2.42 1.89
C GLU A 123 5.83 2.33 2.86
N LEU A 124 4.92 3.32 2.81
CA LEU A 124 3.68 3.28 3.61
C LEU A 124 2.73 2.17 3.15
N SER A 125 2.54 2.03 1.84
CA SER A 125 1.63 1.02 1.28
C SER A 125 2.19 -0.39 1.45
N ASP A 126 3.47 -0.59 1.21
CA ASP A 126 4.17 -1.86 1.36
C ASP A 126 4.08 -2.40 2.79
N ALA A 127 4.32 -1.55 3.78
CA ALA A 127 4.22 -1.90 5.19
C ALA A 127 2.82 -2.37 5.63
N SER A 128 1.78 -2.14 4.83
CA SER A 128 0.43 -2.66 5.10
C SER A 128 0.36 -4.19 5.05
N ALA A 129 1.31 -4.84 4.38
CA ALA A 129 1.47 -6.29 4.38
C ALA A 129 1.65 -6.85 5.79
N GLU A 130 2.46 -6.20 6.62
CA GLU A 130 2.75 -6.61 7.99
C GLU A 130 1.54 -6.46 8.94
N ARG A 131 0.47 -5.82 8.46
CA ARG A 131 -0.77 -5.61 9.21
C ARG A 131 -1.92 -6.48 8.73
N SER A 132 -1.66 -7.42 7.83
CA SER A 132 -2.67 -8.29 7.20
C SER A 132 -3.74 -7.51 6.43
N ALA A 133 -3.46 -6.30 5.97
CA ALA A 133 -4.35 -5.56 5.10
C ALA A 133 -4.46 -6.24 3.72
N SER A 134 -5.60 -6.11 3.05
CA SER A 134 -5.78 -6.63 1.69
C SER A 134 -5.09 -5.78 0.64
N GLY A 135 -5.01 -4.47 0.86
CA GLY A 135 -4.36 -3.53 -0.02
C GLY A 135 -4.12 -2.20 0.69
N CYS A 136 -3.47 -1.26 0.02
CA CYS A 136 -3.27 0.08 0.54
C CYS A 136 -3.13 1.08 -0.62
N THR A 137 -3.80 2.21 -0.51
CA THR A 137 -3.64 3.35 -1.42
C THR A 137 -3.23 4.59 -0.64
N VAL A 138 -2.51 5.50 -1.27
CA VAL A 138 -2.08 6.77 -0.67
C VAL A 138 -2.56 7.91 -1.57
N LYS A 139 -3.32 8.84 -0.98
CA LYS A 139 -3.80 10.02 -1.71
C LYS A 139 -2.67 11.03 -1.86
N LEU A 140 -2.22 11.20 -3.08
CA LEU A 140 -1.17 12.13 -3.47
C LEU A 140 -1.73 13.24 -4.37
N ASN A 141 -1.03 14.37 -4.41
CA ASN A 141 -1.24 15.39 -5.42
C ASN A 141 -0.77 14.91 -6.80
N LYS A 142 -1.14 15.67 -7.84
CA LYS A 142 -0.80 15.33 -9.22
C LYS A 142 0.70 15.44 -9.50
N GLU A 143 1.36 16.39 -8.89
CA GLU A 143 2.77 16.71 -9.13
C GLU A 143 3.71 15.52 -8.82
N PRO A 144 3.65 14.86 -7.63
CA PRO A 144 4.45 13.67 -7.36
C PRO A 144 4.24 12.53 -8.36
N ILE A 145 3.01 12.37 -8.87
CA ILE A 145 2.68 11.33 -9.84
C ILE A 145 3.28 11.64 -11.21
N ILE A 146 3.21 12.90 -11.65
CA ILE A 146 3.83 13.34 -12.90
C ILE A 146 5.36 13.24 -12.82
N GLU A 147 5.96 13.66 -11.70
CA GLU A 147 7.41 13.56 -11.49
C GLU A 147 7.88 12.11 -11.70
N LEU A 148 7.17 11.14 -11.15
CA LEU A 148 7.47 9.72 -11.35
C LEU A 148 7.40 9.33 -12.83
N SER A 149 6.37 9.77 -13.55
CA SER A 149 6.16 9.39 -14.95
C SER A 149 7.21 10.00 -15.91
N LEU A 150 7.73 11.18 -15.57
CA LEU A 150 8.76 11.84 -16.38
C LEU A 150 10.16 11.19 -16.26
N ILE A 151 10.40 10.43 -15.21
CA ILE A 151 11.66 9.67 -15.04
C ILE A 151 11.75 8.49 -16.02
N HIS A 152 10.66 8.13 -16.69
CA HIS A 152 10.57 6.95 -17.58
C HIS A 152 10.43 7.29 -19.06
N ILE A 153 10.47 8.57 -19.41
CA ILE A 153 10.60 9.06 -20.78
C ILE A 153 12.06 9.44 -21.02
#